data_6832cba5938bef56c3cee89be0269d23
#
_entry.id   6832cba5938bef56c3cee89be0269d23
#
_cell.length_a   1.000
_cell.length_b   1.000
_cell.length_c   1.000
_cell.angle_alpha   90.00
_cell.angle_beta   90.00
_cell.angle_gamma   90.00
#
_symmetry.space_group_name_H-M   'P 1'
#
loop_
_entity.id
_entity.type
_entity.pdbx_description
1 polymer ?
#
loop_
_entity_poly.entity_id
_entity_poly.type
_entity_poly.pdbx_seq_one_letter_code
_entity_poly.pdbx_strand_id
1 'polypeptide(L)'
;MCIRDRNRKVTNIVFMGMGEPLLNIDELLLSIRSINEDFQISQRKITVSTVAVPKMINKLSAKSFQILDKCQFTLAISLHASNQKIREMIIPSAKNYDIKNIIEDCRQFVRDTGRRVSFEYLMLSGVNDTLDNASELSNLLRGFQCHVNLIQYNSIDEVEFKRASLKNLELFQSRLFNHGIAVSFRKSRGLDKNAACGQLRQNARNK
;
A
#
# COMPACT_ATOMS: atom_id res chain seq x y z
N MET A 1 7.33 -16.11 -15.99
CA MET A 1 8.53 -16.75 -15.39
C MET A 1 8.13 -17.38 -14.07
N CYS A 2 8.08 -18.71 -14.03
CA CYS A 2 7.58 -19.45 -12.88
C CYS A 2 8.68 -19.63 -11.83
N ILE A 3 8.35 -19.51 -10.52
CA ILE A 3 9.30 -19.71 -9.41
C ILE A 3 9.88 -21.14 -9.41
N ARG A 4 9.15 -22.12 -9.93
CA ARG A 4 9.60 -23.51 -10.10
C ARG A 4 10.92 -23.64 -10.86
N ASP A 5 11.19 -22.74 -11.79
CA ASP A 5 12.38 -22.79 -12.66
C ASP A 5 13.68 -22.38 -11.96
N ARG A 6 13.61 -21.87 -10.70
CA ARG A 6 14.77 -21.32 -10.00
C ARG A 6 15.19 -22.07 -8.73
N ASN A 7 14.51 -23.14 -8.39
CA ASN A 7 14.76 -23.91 -7.16
C ASN A 7 14.77 -23.05 -5.87
N ARG A 8 13.96 -21.95 -5.85
CA ARG A 8 13.86 -21.00 -4.74
C ARG A 8 12.51 -21.11 -4.06
N LYS A 9 12.49 -21.10 -2.73
CA LYS A 9 11.25 -21.05 -1.94
C LYS A 9 10.66 -19.64 -1.98
N VAL A 10 9.32 -19.54 -2.04
CA VAL A 10 8.59 -18.29 -1.83
C VAL A 10 8.76 -17.89 -0.37
N THR A 11 9.21 -16.67 -0.12
CA THR A 11 9.46 -16.16 1.22
C THR A 11 8.41 -15.13 1.68
N ASN A 12 7.84 -14.39 0.75
CA ASN A 12 6.87 -13.33 1.03
C ASN A 12 5.76 -13.34 -0.01
N ILE A 13 4.55 -13.01 0.41
CA ILE A 13 3.37 -12.94 -0.45
C ILE A 13 2.73 -11.57 -0.31
N VAL A 14 2.31 -11.00 -1.42
CA VAL A 14 1.62 -9.71 -1.45
C VAL A 14 0.31 -9.84 -2.24
N PHE A 15 -0.80 -9.44 -1.63
CA PHE A 15 -2.08 -9.26 -2.30
C PHE A 15 -2.11 -7.82 -2.84
N MET A 16 -1.42 -7.62 -3.98
CA MET A 16 -1.23 -6.32 -4.65
C MET A 16 -1.54 -6.41 -6.15
N GLY A 17 -2.37 -7.36 -6.57
CA GLY A 17 -2.79 -7.54 -7.95
C GLY A 17 -3.91 -6.59 -8.36
N MET A 18 -4.58 -6.91 -9.49
CA MET A 18 -5.79 -6.20 -9.91
C MET A 18 -6.97 -6.62 -9.03
N GLY A 19 -7.84 -5.65 -8.72
CA GLY A 19 -8.97 -5.81 -7.82
C GLY A 19 -8.73 -5.20 -6.44
N GLU A 20 -9.74 -5.28 -5.59
CA GLU A 20 -9.73 -4.75 -4.23
C GLU A 20 -9.98 -5.89 -3.23
N PRO A 21 -8.97 -6.30 -2.47
CA PRO A 21 -9.11 -7.46 -1.56
C PRO A 21 -10.17 -7.28 -0.49
N LEU A 22 -10.41 -6.04 -0.05
CA LEU A 22 -11.40 -5.78 1.00
C LEU A 22 -12.86 -5.95 0.53
N LEU A 23 -13.11 -6.09 -0.78
CA LEU A 23 -14.43 -6.46 -1.29
C LEU A 23 -14.69 -7.97 -1.18
N ASN A 24 -13.66 -8.76 -0.91
CA ASN A 24 -13.74 -10.23 -0.77
C ASN A 24 -12.97 -10.73 0.46
N ILE A 25 -13.28 -10.17 1.63
CA ILE A 25 -12.55 -10.40 2.88
C ILE A 25 -12.53 -11.89 3.27
N ASP A 26 -13.63 -12.61 3.10
CA ASP A 26 -13.72 -14.00 3.54
C ASP A 26 -12.75 -14.91 2.77
N GLU A 27 -12.76 -14.81 1.45
CA GLU A 27 -11.83 -15.57 0.59
C GLU A 27 -10.38 -15.13 0.77
N LEU A 28 -10.15 -13.84 1.01
CA LEU A 28 -8.83 -13.32 1.35
C LEU A 28 -8.28 -13.99 2.61
N LEU A 29 -9.07 -14.02 3.68
CA LEU A 29 -8.65 -14.59 4.96
C LEU A 29 -8.50 -16.13 4.89
N LEU A 30 -9.39 -16.82 4.18
CA LEU A 30 -9.24 -18.25 3.90
C LEU A 30 -7.96 -18.54 3.12
N SER A 31 -7.64 -17.73 2.12
CA SER A 31 -6.37 -17.83 1.38
C SER A 31 -5.16 -17.61 2.28
N ILE A 32 -5.20 -16.62 3.19
CA ILE A 32 -4.12 -16.38 4.16
C ILE A 32 -3.95 -17.57 5.10
N ARG A 33 -5.04 -18.19 5.55
CA ARG A 33 -5.03 -19.39 6.38
C ARG A 33 -4.35 -20.56 5.64
N SER A 34 -4.79 -20.88 4.43
CA SER A 34 -4.20 -21.94 3.61
C SER A 34 -2.70 -21.67 3.34
N ILE A 35 -2.32 -20.45 3.01
CA ILE A 35 -0.90 -20.08 2.83
C ILE A 35 -0.09 -20.34 4.11
N ASN A 36 -0.66 -20.05 5.26
CA ASN A 36 0.03 -20.23 6.53
C ASN A 36 0.12 -21.71 6.94
N GLU A 37 -0.98 -22.47 6.78
CA GLU A 37 -1.08 -23.88 7.19
C GLU A 37 -0.43 -24.83 6.18
N ASP A 38 -0.77 -24.71 4.89
CA ASP A 38 -0.34 -25.67 3.86
C ASP A 38 1.09 -25.37 3.35
N PHE A 39 1.43 -24.09 3.24
CA PHE A 39 2.74 -23.67 2.69
C PHE A 39 3.74 -23.24 3.77
N GLN A 40 3.35 -23.25 5.05
CA GLN A 40 4.20 -22.87 6.18
C GLN A 40 4.80 -21.47 6.05
N ILE A 41 4.07 -20.55 5.41
CA ILE A 41 4.48 -19.16 5.27
C ILE A 41 3.78 -18.34 6.35
N SER A 42 4.57 -17.82 7.31
CA SER A 42 4.04 -17.03 8.41
C SER A 42 3.22 -15.83 7.91
N GLN A 43 2.08 -15.53 8.54
CA GLN A 43 1.26 -14.35 8.26
C GLN A 43 2.08 -13.05 8.23
N ARG A 44 3.15 -12.92 9.04
CA ARG A 44 4.05 -11.76 9.05
C ARG A 44 4.77 -11.51 7.73
N LYS A 45 4.83 -12.50 6.85
CA LYS A 45 5.40 -12.40 5.51
C LYS A 45 4.34 -12.15 4.43
N ILE A 46 3.12 -11.89 4.85
CA ILE A 46 1.98 -11.61 3.96
C ILE A 46 1.62 -10.13 4.08
N THR A 47 1.40 -9.47 2.96
CA THR A 47 0.93 -8.08 2.89
C THR A 47 -0.37 -8.03 2.10
N VAL A 48 -1.38 -7.40 2.67
CA VAL A 48 -2.66 -7.09 2.03
C VAL A 48 -2.70 -5.62 1.68
N SER A 49 -2.82 -5.30 0.40
CA SER A 49 -2.91 -3.90 -0.07
C SER A 49 -4.34 -3.54 -0.43
N THR A 50 -4.75 -2.32 -0.09
CA THR A 50 -6.09 -1.81 -0.36
C THR A 50 -6.06 -0.32 -0.66
N VAL A 51 -7.02 0.14 -1.48
CA VAL A 51 -7.27 1.58 -1.64
C VAL A 51 -8.11 2.16 -0.48
N ALA A 52 -8.46 1.35 0.49
CA ALA A 52 -9.37 1.61 1.60
C ALA A 52 -10.84 1.77 1.15
N VAL A 53 -11.62 0.74 1.46
CA VAL A 53 -13.08 0.72 1.25
C VAL A 53 -13.77 1.09 2.57
N PRO A 54 -14.82 1.94 2.57
CA PRO A 54 -15.49 2.36 3.78
C PRO A 54 -15.87 1.21 4.72
N LYS A 55 -15.51 1.30 6.00
CA LYS A 55 -15.78 0.31 7.06
C LYS A 55 -15.14 -1.07 6.87
N MET A 56 -14.47 -1.33 5.74
CA MET A 56 -13.92 -2.68 5.47
C MET A 56 -12.62 -2.96 6.21
N ILE A 57 -11.85 -1.96 6.62
CA ILE A 57 -10.65 -2.15 7.44
C ILE A 57 -11.05 -2.70 8.82
N ASN A 58 -12.09 -2.14 9.45
CA ASN A 58 -12.59 -2.61 10.74
C ASN A 58 -13.20 -4.03 10.62
N LYS A 59 -13.92 -4.29 9.52
CA LYS A 59 -14.45 -5.63 9.22
C LYS A 59 -13.32 -6.65 9.01
N LEU A 60 -12.25 -6.26 8.32
CA LEU A 60 -11.06 -7.11 8.12
C LEU A 60 -10.42 -7.46 9.47
N SER A 61 -10.22 -6.49 10.35
CA SER A 61 -9.70 -6.72 11.70
C SER A 61 -10.55 -7.74 12.46
N ALA A 62 -11.86 -7.50 12.59
CA ALA A 62 -12.77 -8.37 13.34
C ALA A 62 -12.80 -9.80 12.77
N LYS A 63 -12.91 -9.96 11.44
CA LYS A 63 -12.93 -11.27 10.79
C LYS A 63 -11.59 -12.01 10.86
N SER A 64 -10.47 -11.28 10.91
CA SER A 64 -9.15 -11.89 11.06
C SER A 64 -9.04 -12.69 12.35
N PHE A 65 -9.57 -12.20 13.45
CA PHE A 65 -9.57 -12.95 14.71
C PHE A 65 -10.47 -14.17 14.67
N GLN A 66 -11.57 -14.11 13.92
CA GLN A 66 -12.50 -15.24 13.78
C GLN A 66 -11.93 -16.38 12.90
N ILE A 67 -11.22 -16.02 11.82
CA ILE A 67 -10.77 -16.99 10.80
C ILE A 67 -9.33 -17.44 11.04
N LEU A 68 -8.46 -16.54 11.52
CA LEU A 68 -7.01 -16.75 11.63
C LEU A 68 -6.52 -16.82 13.08
N ASP A 69 -7.42 -16.73 14.09
CA ASP A 69 -7.11 -16.57 15.52
C ASP A 69 -6.28 -15.34 15.86
N LYS A 70 -5.48 -14.87 14.93
CA LYS A 70 -4.58 -13.70 15.08
C LYS A 70 -4.48 -12.93 13.76
N CYS A 71 -4.48 -11.62 13.83
CA CYS A 71 -4.18 -10.74 12.71
C CYS A 71 -2.68 -10.38 12.73
N GLN A 72 -1.87 -11.10 11.94
CA GLN A 72 -0.40 -10.90 11.93
C GLN A 72 0.14 -10.42 10.57
N PHE A 73 -0.66 -10.39 9.53
CA PHE A 73 -0.26 -9.85 8.22
C PHE A 73 -0.08 -8.33 8.28
N THR A 74 0.59 -7.77 7.30
CA THR A 74 0.75 -6.32 7.14
C THR A 74 -0.40 -5.76 6.31
N LEU A 75 -1.08 -4.75 6.82
CA LEU A 75 -2.04 -3.95 6.05
C LEU A 75 -1.29 -2.80 5.37
N ALA A 76 -1.40 -2.71 4.04
CA ALA A 76 -0.83 -1.65 3.22
C ALA A 76 -1.95 -0.82 2.59
N ILE A 77 -1.95 0.49 2.84
CA ILE A 77 -2.95 1.43 2.31
C ILE A 77 -2.35 2.19 1.13
N SER A 78 -2.96 2.08 -0.04
CA SER A 78 -2.68 2.93 -1.19
C SER A 78 -3.18 4.35 -0.93
N LEU A 79 -2.38 5.14 -0.18
CA LEU A 79 -2.77 6.48 0.25
C LEU A 79 -2.50 7.53 -0.84
N HIS A 80 -1.27 7.60 -1.33
CA HIS A 80 -0.76 8.40 -2.45
C HIS A 80 -0.97 9.91 -2.34
N ALA A 81 -1.49 10.41 -1.21
CA ALA A 81 -1.78 11.83 -1.00
C ALA A 81 -1.60 12.24 0.45
N SER A 82 -1.32 13.52 0.69
CA SER A 82 -1.25 14.15 2.01
C SER A 82 -2.59 14.74 2.45
N ASN A 83 -3.52 14.96 1.51
CA ASN A 83 -4.84 15.53 1.74
C ASN A 83 -5.89 14.97 0.78
N GLN A 84 -7.16 15.25 1.06
CA GLN A 84 -8.29 14.72 0.30
C GLN A 84 -8.30 15.19 -1.16
N LYS A 85 -8.01 16.47 -1.41
CA LYS A 85 -8.01 17.06 -2.76
C LYS A 85 -7.04 16.35 -3.70
N ILE A 86 -5.81 16.13 -3.24
CA ILE A 86 -4.78 15.40 -4.02
C ILE A 86 -5.19 13.95 -4.19
N ARG A 87 -5.76 13.33 -3.14
CA ARG A 87 -6.19 11.94 -3.21
C ARG A 87 -7.26 11.71 -4.27
N GLU A 88 -8.26 12.58 -4.35
CA GLU A 88 -9.33 12.51 -5.35
C GLU A 88 -8.82 12.70 -6.79
N MET A 89 -7.76 13.50 -6.96
CA MET A 89 -7.11 13.68 -8.27
C MET A 89 -6.43 12.40 -8.74
N ILE A 90 -5.83 11.63 -7.82
CA ILE A 90 -5.02 10.43 -8.14
C ILE A 90 -5.90 9.18 -8.16
N ILE A 91 -6.85 9.07 -7.26
CA ILE A 91 -7.70 7.88 -7.05
C ILE A 91 -9.16 8.24 -7.25
N PRO A 92 -9.79 7.85 -8.37
CA PRO A 92 -11.19 8.23 -8.66
C PRO A 92 -12.19 7.83 -7.58
N SER A 93 -12.00 6.67 -6.93
CA SER A 93 -12.87 6.18 -5.86
C SER A 93 -12.72 6.94 -4.53
N ALA A 94 -11.71 7.80 -4.37
CA ALA A 94 -11.44 8.52 -3.13
C ALA A 94 -12.54 9.52 -2.74
N LYS A 95 -13.36 9.95 -3.70
CA LYS A 95 -14.54 10.82 -3.44
C LYS A 95 -15.54 10.18 -2.46
N ASN A 96 -15.57 8.85 -2.40
CA ASN A 96 -16.53 8.11 -1.58
C ASN A 96 -16.03 7.87 -0.14
N TYR A 97 -14.77 8.20 0.15
CA TYR A 97 -14.20 7.90 1.45
C TYR A 97 -13.07 8.88 1.82
N ASP A 98 -13.37 9.76 2.79
CA ASP A 98 -12.45 10.81 3.23
C ASP A 98 -11.15 10.22 3.82
N ILE A 99 -10.03 10.87 3.51
CA ILE A 99 -8.70 10.46 3.96
C ILE A 99 -8.60 10.40 5.51
N LYS A 100 -9.28 11.29 6.22
CA LYS A 100 -9.30 11.30 7.70
C LYS A 100 -9.98 10.06 8.26
N ASN A 101 -11.07 9.62 7.63
CA ASN A 101 -11.77 8.39 8.02
C ASN A 101 -10.89 7.15 7.78
N ILE A 102 -10.15 7.13 6.68
CA ILE A 102 -9.17 6.05 6.41
C ILE A 102 -8.12 5.99 7.51
N ILE A 103 -7.58 7.15 7.92
CA ILE A 103 -6.57 7.21 8.98
C ILE A 103 -7.16 6.74 10.33
N GLU A 104 -8.40 7.11 10.65
CA GLU A 104 -9.04 6.66 11.89
C GLU A 104 -9.30 5.15 11.88
N ASP A 105 -9.77 4.58 10.77
CA ASP A 105 -9.90 3.13 10.64
C ASP A 105 -8.53 2.42 10.76
N CYS A 106 -7.45 3.01 10.23
CA CYS A 106 -6.09 2.50 10.40
C CYS A 106 -5.63 2.58 11.87
N ARG A 107 -5.96 3.65 12.58
CA ARG A 107 -5.68 3.77 14.02
C ARG A 107 -6.41 2.68 14.81
N GLN A 108 -7.68 2.43 14.47
CA GLN A 108 -8.45 1.36 15.10
C GLN A 108 -7.83 0.00 14.79
N PHE A 109 -7.45 -0.27 13.54
CA PHE A 109 -6.75 -1.49 13.15
C PHE A 109 -5.47 -1.73 13.99
N VAL A 110 -4.67 -0.68 14.20
CA VAL A 110 -3.45 -0.76 15.03
C VAL A 110 -3.81 -1.07 16.48
N ARG A 111 -4.84 -0.43 17.05
CA ARG A 111 -5.32 -0.70 18.43
C ARG A 111 -5.75 -2.16 18.59
N ASP A 112 -6.53 -2.66 17.63
CA ASP A 112 -7.11 -4.01 17.70
C ASP A 112 -6.07 -5.12 17.52
N THR A 113 -5.12 -4.90 16.61
CA THR A 113 -4.20 -5.97 16.14
C THR A 113 -2.79 -5.86 16.72
N GLY A 114 -2.41 -4.70 17.23
CA GLY A 114 -1.02 -4.37 17.58
C GLY A 114 -0.09 -4.32 16.35
N ARG A 115 -0.65 -4.36 15.13
CA ARG A 115 0.14 -4.41 13.90
C ARG A 115 0.25 -3.04 13.26
N ARG A 116 1.48 -2.67 12.91
CA ARG A 116 1.78 -1.45 12.16
C ARG A 116 1.13 -1.47 10.77
N VAL A 117 0.51 -0.35 10.37
CA VAL A 117 0.02 -0.11 9.02
C VAL A 117 1.14 0.46 8.15
N SER A 118 1.18 0.04 6.88
CA SER A 118 2.04 0.61 5.85
C SER A 118 1.24 1.52 4.93
N PHE A 119 1.74 2.72 4.64
CA PHE A 119 1.15 3.64 3.66
C PHE A 119 2.02 3.67 2.41
N GLU A 120 1.44 3.27 1.30
CA GLU A 120 2.08 3.36 0.00
C GLU A 120 1.84 4.77 -0.57
N TYR A 121 2.92 5.48 -0.91
CA TYR A 121 2.88 6.85 -1.39
C TYR A 121 3.64 6.98 -2.71
N LEU A 122 2.88 7.04 -3.81
CA LEU A 122 3.42 7.20 -5.15
C LEU A 122 3.80 8.66 -5.36
N MET A 123 5.09 8.93 -5.64
CA MET A 123 5.64 10.27 -5.82
C MET A 123 5.41 10.77 -7.25
N LEU A 124 4.58 11.79 -7.41
CA LEU A 124 4.20 12.41 -8.68
C LEU A 124 4.70 13.85 -8.72
N SER A 125 5.54 14.17 -9.71
CA SER A 125 6.16 15.48 -9.85
C SER A 125 5.15 16.61 -10.00
N GLY A 126 5.24 17.62 -9.15
CA GLY A 126 4.37 18.79 -9.15
C GLY A 126 2.94 18.54 -8.67
N VAL A 127 2.64 17.34 -8.16
CA VAL A 127 1.32 16.97 -7.67
C VAL A 127 1.34 16.75 -6.15
N ASN A 128 2.22 15.86 -5.67
CA ASN A 128 2.26 15.43 -4.28
C ASN A 128 3.69 15.29 -3.72
N ASP A 129 4.68 15.86 -4.38
CA ASP A 129 6.12 15.68 -4.08
C ASP A 129 6.78 16.89 -3.40
N THR A 130 6.00 17.85 -2.90
CA THR A 130 6.51 19.05 -2.23
C THR A 130 6.81 18.82 -0.74
N LEU A 131 7.61 19.71 -0.14
CA LEU A 131 7.86 19.68 1.31
C LEU A 131 6.62 19.98 2.14
N ASP A 132 5.68 20.76 1.60
CA ASP A 132 4.39 21.01 2.24
C ASP A 132 3.55 19.75 2.29
N ASN A 133 3.53 18.97 1.20
CA ASN A 133 2.87 17.66 1.21
C ASN A 133 3.51 16.70 2.22
N ALA A 134 4.83 16.71 2.37
CA ALA A 134 5.50 15.89 3.39
C ALA A 134 5.10 16.33 4.81
N SER A 135 4.99 17.64 5.05
CA SER A 135 4.56 18.18 6.34
C SER A 135 3.09 17.87 6.65
N GLU A 136 2.19 18.04 5.68
CA GLU A 136 0.79 17.65 5.79
C GLU A 136 0.64 16.14 6.09
N LEU A 137 1.36 15.29 5.34
CA LEU A 137 1.35 13.84 5.56
C LEU A 137 1.86 13.49 6.96
N SER A 138 2.93 14.15 7.42
CA SER A 138 3.46 13.93 8.77
C SER A 138 2.43 14.28 9.85
N ASN A 139 1.69 15.39 9.68
CA ASN A 139 0.63 15.80 10.59
C ASN A 139 -0.55 14.81 10.57
N LEU A 140 -0.94 14.34 9.39
CA LEU A 140 -2.01 13.37 9.21
C LEU A 140 -1.70 12.03 9.91
N LEU A 141 -0.43 11.58 9.86
CA LEU A 141 0.03 10.29 10.39
C LEU A 141 0.58 10.38 11.82
N ARG A 142 0.53 11.56 12.45
CA ARG A 142 1.06 11.74 13.80
C ARG A 142 0.33 10.87 14.82
N GLY A 143 1.10 10.24 15.73
CA GLY A 143 0.59 9.63 16.95
C GLY A 143 0.11 8.19 16.83
N PHE A 144 0.44 7.46 15.75
CA PHE A 144 0.25 6.03 15.72
C PHE A 144 1.34 5.27 14.94
N GLN A 145 1.46 3.98 15.19
CA GLN A 145 2.49 3.16 14.58
C GLN A 145 2.19 2.91 13.10
N CYS A 146 2.95 3.58 12.25
CA CYS A 146 2.84 3.40 10.80
C CYS A 146 4.23 3.40 10.14
N HIS A 147 4.24 3.07 8.86
CA HIS A 147 5.39 3.15 7.99
C HIS A 147 4.96 3.74 6.64
N VAL A 148 5.75 4.60 6.04
CA VAL A 148 5.50 5.15 4.70
C VAL A 148 6.49 4.54 3.72
N ASN A 149 5.97 3.91 2.66
CA ASN A 149 6.75 3.48 1.51
C ASN A 149 6.62 4.49 0.38
N LEU A 150 7.67 5.24 0.13
CA LEU A 150 7.74 6.12 -1.03
C LEU A 150 8.02 5.27 -2.28
N ILE A 151 7.15 5.40 -3.27
CA ILE A 151 7.23 4.67 -4.53
C ILE A 151 7.50 5.66 -5.65
N GLN A 152 8.49 5.38 -6.48
CA GLN A 152 8.76 6.18 -7.64
C GLN A 152 7.77 5.82 -8.77
N TYR A 153 7.15 6.83 -9.37
CA TYR A 153 6.23 6.63 -10.49
C TYR A 153 6.94 6.07 -11.71
N ASN A 154 6.35 5.08 -12.34
CA ASN A 154 6.77 4.59 -13.65
C ASN A 154 5.78 5.13 -14.67
N SER A 155 6.27 5.95 -15.59
CA SER A 155 5.42 6.57 -16.62
C SER A 155 4.68 5.50 -17.43
N ILE A 156 3.41 5.76 -17.66
CA ILE A 156 2.53 4.99 -18.57
C ILE A 156 2.00 5.98 -19.60
N ASP A 157 1.92 5.55 -20.86
CA ASP A 157 1.61 6.43 -21.99
C ASP A 157 0.22 7.09 -21.93
N GLU A 158 -0.69 6.48 -21.16
CA GLU A 158 -2.08 6.93 -21.02
C GLU A 158 -2.30 8.04 -19.98
N VAL A 159 -1.28 8.43 -19.20
CA VAL A 159 -1.43 9.35 -18.06
C VAL A 159 -0.29 10.38 -18.04
N GLU A 160 -0.64 11.66 -17.98
CA GLU A 160 0.30 12.78 -18.02
C GLU A 160 1.15 13.00 -16.74
N PHE A 161 1.04 12.14 -15.74
CA PHE A 161 1.85 12.26 -14.53
C PHE A 161 3.34 12.05 -14.82
N LYS A 162 4.17 12.83 -14.15
CA LYS A 162 5.63 12.78 -14.28
C LYS A 162 6.26 12.21 -13.00
N ARG A 163 7.38 11.57 -13.20
CA ARG A 163 8.20 11.01 -12.13
C ARG A 163 8.81 12.13 -11.29
N ALA A 164 8.71 12.06 -9.97
CA ALA A 164 9.38 12.97 -9.06
C ALA A 164 10.91 12.83 -9.15
N SER A 165 11.64 13.94 -8.98
CA SER A 165 13.09 13.94 -8.97
C SER A 165 13.63 13.19 -7.74
N LEU A 166 14.84 12.64 -7.84
CA LEU A 166 15.51 12.02 -6.69
C LEU A 166 15.73 13.02 -5.56
N LYS A 167 16.04 14.26 -5.89
CA LYS A 167 16.19 15.36 -4.91
C LYS A 167 14.91 15.60 -4.12
N ASN A 168 13.75 15.70 -4.79
CA ASN A 168 12.47 15.87 -4.11
C ASN A 168 12.14 14.68 -3.23
N LEU A 169 12.43 13.47 -3.70
CA LEU A 169 12.22 12.25 -2.94
C LEU A 169 13.06 12.21 -1.65
N GLU A 170 14.34 12.55 -1.73
CA GLU A 170 15.24 12.61 -0.57
C GLU A 170 14.80 13.69 0.43
N LEU A 171 14.41 14.87 -0.05
CA LEU A 171 13.90 15.95 0.79
C LEU A 171 12.56 15.54 1.47
N PHE A 172 11.67 14.92 0.75
CA PHE A 172 10.40 14.40 1.26
C PHE A 172 10.62 13.32 2.33
N GLN A 173 11.51 12.37 2.05
CA GLN A 173 11.91 11.33 2.99
C GLN A 173 12.49 11.92 4.27
N SER A 174 13.44 12.85 4.14
CA SER A 174 14.08 13.53 5.27
C SER A 174 13.05 14.30 6.11
N ARG A 175 12.09 14.96 5.49
CA ARG A 175 11.01 15.68 6.19
C ARG A 175 10.16 14.73 7.02
N LEU A 176 9.70 13.61 6.46
CA LEU A 176 8.94 12.58 7.19
C LEU A 176 9.74 12.02 8.37
N PHE A 177 11.00 11.66 8.12
CA PHE A 177 11.90 11.12 9.15
C PHE A 177 12.07 12.09 10.33
N ASN A 178 12.32 13.38 10.05
CA ASN A 178 12.46 14.43 11.07
C ASN A 178 11.18 14.66 11.88
N HIS A 179 10.02 14.25 11.37
CA HIS A 179 8.75 14.26 12.11
C HIS A 179 8.45 12.92 12.81
N GLY A 180 9.43 12.02 12.90
CA GLY A 180 9.30 10.73 13.57
C GLY A 180 8.51 9.67 12.82
N ILE A 181 8.26 9.85 11.51
CA ILE A 181 7.59 8.87 10.68
C ILE A 181 8.62 7.91 10.10
N ALA A 182 8.45 6.61 10.34
CA ALA A 182 9.27 5.59 9.71
C ALA A 182 9.00 5.57 8.20
N VAL A 183 10.03 5.74 7.40
CA VAL A 183 9.91 5.88 5.94
C VAL A 183 10.97 5.06 5.22
N SER A 184 10.59 4.45 4.10
CA SER A 184 11.50 3.79 3.18
C SER A 184 11.21 4.21 1.75
N PHE A 185 12.22 4.09 0.89
CA PHE A 185 12.08 4.27 -0.54
C PHE A 185 12.13 2.91 -1.24
N ARG A 186 11.09 2.61 -2.00
CA ARG A 186 11.02 1.41 -2.81
C ARG A 186 11.46 1.70 -4.24
N LYS A 187 12.67 1.23 -4.59
CA LYS A 187 13.10 1.23 -6.00
C LYS A 187 12.24 0.24 -6.79
N SER A 188 11.65 0.71 -7.89
CA SER A 188 10.90 -0.15 -8.81
C SER A 188 11.83 -1.21 -9.41
N ARG A 189 11.41 -2.48 -9.34
CA ARG A 189 12.11 -3.60 -9.99
C ARG A 189 11.30 -4.00 -11.22
N GLY A 190 11.97 -4.43 -12.29
CA GLY A 190 11.34 -4.94 -13.51
C GLY A 190 10.96 -3.87 -14.54
N LEU A 191 11.53 -2.66 -14.45
CA LEU A 191 11.37 -1.60 -15.46
C LEU A 191 11.79 -2.05 -16.86
N ASP A 192 12.86 -2.84 -16.94
CA ASP A 192 13.44 -3.43 -18.14
C ASP A 192 12.58 -4.52 -18.79
N LYS A 193 11.53 -4.99 -18.09
CA LYS A 193 10.64 -6.07 -18.54
C LYS A 193 9.17 -5.68 -18.59
N ASN A 194 8.84 -4.38 -18.51
CA ASN A 194 7.45 -3.87 -18.44
C ASN A 194 6.60 -4.60 -17.39
N ALA A 195 7.23 -5.06 -16.29
CA ALA A 195 6.61 -5.82 -15.21
C ALA A 195 6.49 -5.02 -13.91
N ALA A 196 6.72 -3.72 -13.95
CA ALA A 196 6.52 -2.84 -12.79
C ALA A 196 5.02 -2.58 -12.54
N CYS A 197 4.68 -2.20 -11.29
CA CYS A 197 3.31 -1.87 -10.92
C CYS A 197 2.71 -0.83 -11.90
N GLY A 198 1.52 -1.11 -12.41
CA GLY A 198 0.81 -0.29 -13.40
C GLY A 198 1.04 -0.69 -14.86
N GLN A 199 2.14 -1.36 -15.20
CA GLN A 199 2.49 -1.73 -16.59
C GLN A 199 1.79 -3.02 -17.08
N LEU A 200 1.32 -3.89 -16.19
CA LEU A 200 0.67 -5.15 -16.55
C LEU A 200 -0.66 -4.98 -17.30
N ARG A 201 -1.33 -3.84 -17.15
CA ARG A 201 -2.62 -3.56 -17.79
C ARG A 201 -2.49 -3.29 -19.30
N GLN A 202 -1.37 -2.71 -19.74
CA GLN A 202 -1.12 -2.41 -21.17
C GLN A 202 -1.00 -3.68 -22.02
N ASN A 203 -0.31 -4.70 -21.52
CA ASN A 203 -0.07 -5.93 -22.29
C ASN A 203 -1.31 -6.81 -22.44
N ALA A 204 -2.35 -6.62 -21.63
CA ALA A 204 -3.61 -7.37 -21.73
C ALA A 204 -4.61 -6.77 -22.73
N ARG A 205 -4.44 -5.50 -23.15
CA ARG A 205 -5.30 -4.83 -24.14
C ARG A 205 -4.78 -4.94 -25.58
N ASN A 206 -3.51 -5.31 -25.75
CA ASN A 206 -2.84 -5.46 -27.05
C ASN A 206 -2.72 -6.94 -27.50
N LYS A 207 -3.47 -7.84 -26.88
CA LYS A 207 -3.72 -9.21 -27.31
C LYS A 207 -5.22 -9.40 -27.53
#